data_13bcc6f30dd6af2f88c38e7a1d511425
#
_entry.id   13bcc6f30dd6af2f88c38e7a1d511425
#
_cell.length_a   1.000
_cell.length_b   1.000
_cell.length_c   1.000
_cell.angle_alpha   90.00
_cell.angle_beta   90.00
_cell.angle_gamma   90.00
#
_symmetry.space_group_name_H-M   'P 1'
#
loop_
_entity.id
_entity.type
_entity.pdbx_description
1 polymer ?
#
loop_
_entity_poly.entity_id
_entity_poly.type
_entity_poly.pdbx_seq_one_letter_code
_entity_poly.pdbx_strand_id
1 'polypeptide(L)'
;EGRAEISMCMPYMKERAETYSEKIINVSPEGIVTVGKKLKVKQINKAACKIFGIKDPADIIGYPVSRIMDEYDFVKMISQDETQVTDEVFLADYNVYLERIFICDPERTLFTCIMRDVTKARQRRNKIQKTKIHAADLADDIIANQLRIVHEIASLLGETAAETKVAVHDLKEAIMLDEDGDDDA
;
A
#
# COMPACT_ATOMS: atom_id res chain seq x y z
N GLU A 1 16.92 -6.22 -60.72
CA GLU A 1 15.85 -7.11 -60.16
C GLU A 1 15.84 -7.12 -58.62
N GLY A 2 17.00 -7.04 -57.93
CA GLY A 2 17.01 -7.09 -56.43
C GLY A 2 16.46 -5.88 -55.68
N ARG A 3 16.29 -4.72 -56.30
CA ARG A 3 15.68 -3.51 -55.64
C ARG A 3 14.16 -3.53 -55.57
N ALA A 4 13.50 -4.25 -56.47
CA ALA A 4 12.03 -4.33 -56.50
C ALA A 4 11.51 -5.31 -55.42
N GLU A 5 12.20 -6.37 -55.16
CA GLU A 5 11.82 -7.37 -54.13
C GLU A 5 11.90 -6.84 -52.71
N ILE A 6 12.93 -6.00 -52.40
CA ILE A 6 13.09 -5.38 -51.08
C ILE A 6 11.95 -4.37 -50.80
N SER A 7 11.51 -3.63 -51.83
CA SER A 7 10.43 -2.66 -51.70
C SER A 7 9.07 -3.32 -51.47
N MET A 8 8.84 -4.52 -51.93
CA MET A 8 7.56 -5.25 -51.76
C MET A 8 7.46 -5.97 -50.40
N CYS A 9 8.61 -6.33 -49.78
CA CYS A 9 8.60 -6.94 -48.46
C CYS A 9 8.42 -5.95 -47.29
N MET A 10 8.78 -4.69 -47.47
CA MET A 10 8.68 -3.70 -46.39
C MET A 10 7.27 -3.45 -45.85
N PRO A 11 6.21 -3.25 -46.67
CA PRO A 11 4.85 -3.06 -46.18
C PRO A 11 4.33 -4.30 -45.44
N TYR A 12 4.61 -5.49 -45.94
CA TYR A 12 4.18 -6.75 -45.30
C TYR A 12 4.87 -7.00 -43.94
N MET A 13 6.13 -6.66 -43.82
CA MET A 13 6.90 -6.75 -42.57
C MET A 13 6.36 -5.73 -41.53
N LYS A 14 6.01 -4.54 -41.96
CA LYS A 14 5.45 -3.48 -41.11
C LYS A 14 4.06 -3.86 -40.58
N GLU A 15 3.17 -4.31 -41.45
CA GLU A 15 1.82 -4.76 -41.10
C GLU A 15 1.86 -5.94 -40.13
N ARG A 16 2.77 -6.87 -40.31
CA ARG A 16 2.95 -8.01 -39.42
C ARG A 16 3.51 -7.61 -38.06
N ALA A 17 4.41 -6.65 -38.00
CA ALA A 17 4.97 -6.11 -36.76
C ALA A 17 3.90 -5.33 -35.98
N GLU A 18 3.07 -4.52 -36.62
CA GLU A 18 1.96 -3.80 -36.02
C GLU A 18 0.94 -4.76 -35.41
N THR A 19 0.54 -5.80 -36.16
CA THR A 19 -0.40 -6.85 -35.67
C THR A 19 0.18 -7.64 -34.48
N TYR A 20 1.49 -7.87 -34.46
CA TYR A 20 2.14 -8.58 -33.36
C TYR A 20 2.21 -7.72 -32.09
N SER A 21 2.54 -6.44 -32.24
CA SER A 21 2.54 -5.47 -31.14
C SER A 21 1.17 -5.32 -30.50
N GLU A 22 0.11 -5.23 -31.32
CA GLU A 22 -1.27 -5.17 -30.80
C GLU A 22 -1.65 -6.43 -30.02
N LYS A 23 -1.25 -7.60 -30.46
CA LYS A 23 -1.49 -8.86 -29.74
C LYS A 23 -0.81 -8.88 -28.39
N ILE A 24 0.46 -8.44 -28.31
CA ILE A 24 1.21 -8.36 -27.04
C ILE A 24 0.53 -7.40 -26.08
N ILE A 25 0.16 -6.20 -26.52
CA ILE A 25 -0.52 -5.19 -25.73
C ILE A 25 -1.85 -5.72 -25.20
N ASN A 26 -2.59 -6.47 -26.00
CA ASN A 26 -3.89 -7.05 -25.60
C ASN A 26 -3.78 -8.26 -24.65
N VAL A 27 -2.63 -8.92 -24.57
CA VAL A 27 -2.38 -10.02 -23.61
C VAL A 27 -1.87 -9.48 -22.27
N SER A 28 -1.36 -8.25 -22.24
CA SER A 28 -0.89 -7.62 -21.00
C SER A 28 -1.99 -7.62 -19.93
N PRO A 29 -1.68 -8.04 -18.69
CA PRO A 29 -2.60 -7.94 -17.56
C PRO A 29 -2.78 -6.48 -17.08
N GLU A 30 -1.88 -5.59 -17.45
CA GLU A 30 -1.94 -4.17 -17.11
C GLU A 30 -2.77 -3.42 -18.13
N GLY A 31 -3.56 -2.45 -17.64
CA GLY A 31 -4.32 -1.57 -18.52
C GLY A 31 -3.37 -0.64 -19.27
N ILE A 32 -3.54 -0.50 -20.58
CA ILE A 32 -2.72 0.36 -21.42
C ILE A 32 -3.63 1.26 -22.22
N VAL A 33 -3.42 2.58 -22.09
CA VAL A 33 -4.11 3.62 -22.86
C VAL A 33 -3.07 4.52 -23.48
N THR A 34 -3.13 4.70 -24.80
CA THR A 34 -2.26 5.61 -25.55
C THR A 34 -3.08 6.74 -26.15
N VAL A 35 -2.64 7.97 -25.94
CA VAL A 35 -3.26 9.19 -26.47
C VAL A 35 -2.29 9.94 -27.38
N GLY A 36 -2.83 10.68 -28.35
CA GLY A 36 -2.05 11.59 -29.16
C GLY A 36 -1.99 13.01 -28.58
N LYS A 37 -1.27 13.93 -29.22
CA LYS A 37 -1.11 15.34 -28.82
C LYS A 37 -2.43 16.09 -28.53
N LYS A 38 -3.54 15.69 -29.14
CA LYS A 38 -4.86 16.26 -28.92
C LYS A 38 -5.65 15.57 -27.80
N LEU A 39 -4.98 14.76 -26.98
CA LEU A 39 -5.58 13.98 -25.90
C LEU A 39 -6.74 13.07 -26.34
N LYS A 40 -6.70 12.66 -27.59
CA LYS A 40 -7.63 11.65 -28.12
C LYS A 40 -7.01 10.27 -27.97
N VAL A 41 -7.82 9.30 -27.53
CA VAL A 41 -7.41 7.92 -27.39
C VAL A 41 -7.05 7.33 -28.75
N LYS A 42 -5.85 6.84 -28.91
CA LYS A 42 -5.34 6.17 -30.11
C LYS A 42 -5.40 4.68 -29.98
N GLN A 43 -5.12 4.17 -28.76
CA GLN A 43 -5.10 2.75 -28.47
C GLN A 43 -5.52 2.52 -27.02
N ILE A 44 -6.26 1.44 -26.81
CA ILE A 44 -6.65 0.95 -25.51
C ILE A 44 -6.66 -0.57 -25.55
N ASN A 45 -6.11 -1.25 -24.52
CA ASN A 45 -6.11 -2.69 -24.49
C ASN A 45 -7.30 -3.26 -23.70
N LYS A 46 -7.47 -4.58 -23.78
CA LYS A 46 -8.56 -5.29 -23.10
C LYS A 46 -8.55 -5.14 -21.58
N ALA A 47 -7.35 -5.03 -20.97
CA ALA A 47 -7.23 -4.86 -19.53
C ALA A 47 -7.72 -3.47 -19.09
N ALA A 48 -7.35 -2.40 -19.82
CA ALA A 48 -7.86 -1.05 -19.57
C ALA A 48 -9.38 -0.98 -19.79
N CYS A 49 -9.90 -1.62 -20.83
CA CYS A 49 -11.35 -1.71 -21.05
C CYS A 49 -12.09 -2.34 -19.86
N LYS A 50 -11.50 -3.37 -19.23
CA LYS A 50 -12.08 -3.98 -18.02
C LYS A 50 -12.05 -3.03 -16.82
N ILE A 51 -10.96 -2.27 -16.62
CA ILE A 51 -10.84 -1.30 -15.54
C ILE A 51 -11.93 -0.24 -15.63
N PHE A 52 -12.17 0.29 -16.86
CA PHE A 52 -13.13 1.36 -17.12
C PHE A 52 -14.54 0.88 -17.50
N GLY A 53 -14.80 -0.44 -17.46
CA GLY A 53 -16.12 -0.99 -17.80
C GLY A 53 -16.52 -0.81 -19.27
N ILE A 54 -15.56 -0.62 -20.18
CA ILE A 54 -15.78 -0.45 -21.62
C ILE A 54 -15.96 -1.81 -22.28
N LYS A 55 -17.02 -1.97 -23.06
CA LYS A 55 -17.32 -3.25 -23.72
C LYS A 55 -16.47 -3.49 -24.96
N ASP A 56 -16.30 -2.46 -25.78
CA ASP A 56 -15.54 -2.51 -27.03
C ASP A 56 -14.51 -1.37 -27.07
N PRO A 57 -13.21 -1.64 -27.35
CA PRO A 57 -12.21 -0.59 -27.60
C PRO A 57 -12.64 0.46 -28.62
N ALA A 58 -13.41 0.07 -29.63
CA ALA A 58 -13.93 0.97 -30.67
C ALA A 58 -14.81 2.10 -30.11
N ASP A 59 -15.45 1.90 -28.97
CA ASP A 59 -16.34 2.89 -28.34
C ASP A 59 -15.58 4.11 -27.81
N ILE A 60 -14.27 4.00 -27.62
CA ILE A 60 -13.44 5.05 -27.02
C ILE A 60 -12.31 5.53 -27.94
N ILE A 61 -11.87 4.72 -28.89
CA ILE A 61 -10.81 5.11 -29.84
C ILE A 61 -11.28 6.33 -30.66
N GLY A 62 -10.42 7.36 -30.73
CA GLY A 62 -10.70 8.62 -31.42
C GLY A 62 -11.43 9.66 -30.56
N TYR A 63 -12.01 9.28 -29.43
CA TYR A 63 -12.66 10.20 -28.49
C TYR A 63 -11.66 10.81 -27.49
N PRO A 64 -12.00 11.93 -26.84
CA PRO A 64 -11.18 12.53 -25.80
C PRO A 64 -10.97 11.55 -24.62
N VAL A 65 -9.76 11.54 -24.06
CA VAL A 65 -9.41 10.70 -22.90
C VAL A 65 -10.20 11.08 -21.65
N SER A 66 -10.72 12.30 -21.58
CA SER A 66 -11.58 12.77 -20.47
C SER A 66 -12.86 11.96 -20.26
N ARG A 67 -13.21 11.07 -21.19
CA ARG A 67 -14.32 10.12 -21.01
C ARG A 67 -14.00 8.98 -20.04
N ILE A 68 -12.72 8.70 -19.79
CA ILE A 68 -12.27 7.53 -19.00
C ILE A 68 -11.34 7.90 -17.87
N MET A 69 -10.60 9.00 -17.99
CA MET A 69 -9.66 9.46 -16.95
C MET A 69 -9.41 10.96 -17.11
N ASP A 70 -8.87 11.59 -16.05
CA ASP A 70 -8.58 13.01 -16.07
C ASP A 70 -7.51 13.35 -17.12
N GLU A 71 -7.83 14.26 -18.03
CA GLU A 71 -6.88 14.73 -19.04
C GLU A 71 -5.73 15.53 -18.45
N TYR A 72 -5.93 16.11 -17.26
CA TYR A 72 -4.90 16.88 -16.56
C TYR A 72 -3.64 16.06 -16.25
N ASP A 73 -3.79 14.76 -16.04
CA ASP A 73 -2.66 13.85 -15.81
C ASP A 73 -1.70 13.83 -17.01
N PHE A 74 -2.26 13.82 -18.22
CA PHE A 74 -1.46 13.90 -19.45
C PHE A 74 -0.92 15.32 -19.72
N VAL A 75 -1.73 16.35 -19.43
CA VAL A 75 -1.30 17.76 -19.56
C VAL A 75 -0.11 18.04 -18.66
N LYS A 76 -0.14 17.54 -17.43
CA LYS A 76 0.99 17.65 -16.48
C LYS A 76 2.26 17.05 -17.06
N MET A 77 2.20 15.85 -17.62
CA MET A 77 3.34 15.20 -18.26
C MET A 77 3.86 16.00 -19.47
N ILE A 78 2.95 16.54 -20.29
CA ILE A 78 3.32 17.34 -21.45
C ILE A 78 4.05 18.63 -21.02
N SER A 79 3.61 19.27 -19.92
CA SER A 79 4.14 20.55 -19.44
C SER A 79 5.46 20.43 -18.66
N GLN A 80 5.70 19.32 -17.97
CA GLN A 80 6.86 19.15 -17.07
C GLN A 80 8.13 18.64 -17.78
N ASP A 81 8.07 18.39 -19.07
CA ASP A 81 9.18 17.85 -19.87
C ASP A 81 9.75 16.51 -19.37
N GLU A 82 8.97 15.82 -18.54
CA GLU A 82 9.34 14.50 -18.02
C GLU A 82 9.03 13.41 -19.05
N THR A 83 9.90 12.40 -19.12
CA THR A 83 9.70 11.25 -20.01
C THR A 83 8.88 10.15 -19.36
N GLN A 84 8.84 10.15 -18.02
CA GLN A 84 8.10 9.17 -17.24
C GLN A 84 7.62 9.78 -15.92
N VAL A 85 6.34 9.57 -15.60
CA VAL A 85 5.73 9.94 -14.31
C VAL A 85 5.03 8.71 -13.74
N THR A 86 5.14 8.51 -12.44
CA THR A 86 4.45 7.42 -11.74
C THR A 86 3.63 7.99 -10.60
N ASP A 87 2.39 7.53 -10.47
CA ASP A 87 1.51 7.90 -9.36
C ASP A 87 0.61 6.72 -8.93
N GLU A 88 -0.09 6.90 -7.82
CA GLU A 88 -1.13 6.01 -7.35
C GLU A 88 -2.42 6.81 -7.13
N VAL A 89 -3.52 6.38 -7.72
CA VAL A 89 -4.81 7.05 -7.65
C VAL A 89 -5.93 6.09 -7.26
N PHE A 90 -6.89 6.60 -6.51
CA PHE A 90 -8.16 5.91 -6.27
C PHE A 90 -9.23 6.45 -7.22
N LEU A 91 -9.72 5.61 -8.12
CA LEU A 91 -10.83 5.94 -9.00
C LEU A 91 -12.15 5.55 -8.33
N ALA A 92 -12.84 6.56 -7.77
CA ALA A 92 -14.07 6.35 -7.00
C ALA A 92 -15.19 5.75 -7.86
N ASP A 93 -15.33 6.17 -9.10
CA ASP A 93 -16.37 5.71 -10.03
C ASP A 93 -16.26 4.20 -10.32
N TYR A 94 -15.06 3.66 -10.25
CA TYR A 94 -14.76 2.24 -10.52
C TYR A 94 -14.39 1.47 -9.25
N ASN A 95 -14.25 2.16 -8.11
CA ASN A 95 -13.84 1.59 -6.81
C ASN A 95 -12.53 0.79 -6.89
N VAL A 96 -11.54 1.31 -7.60
CA VAL A 96 -10.24 0.67 -7.79
C VAL A 96 -9.08 1.60 -7.41
N TYR A 97 -8.03 1.02 -6.84
CA TYR A 97 -6.73 1.68 -6.69
C TYR A 97 -5.84 1.30 -7.85
N LEU A 98 -5.38 2.30 -8.59
CA LEU A 98 -4.48 2.11 -9.72
C LEU A 98 -3.11 2.68 -9.42
N GLU A 99 -2.08 1.88 -9.63
CA GLU A 99 -0.71 2.36 -9.83
C GLU A 99 -0.58 2.67 -11.33
N ARG A 100 -0.22 3.93 -11.66
CA ARG A 100 -0.16 4.41 -13.04
C ARG A 100 1.25 4.85 -13.39
N ILE A 101 1.68 4.51 -14.59
CA ILE A 101 2.95 4.94 -15.17
C ILE A 101 2.63 5.63 -16.49
N PHE A 102 2.94 6.91 -16.57
CA PHE A 102 2.83 7.70 -17.79
C PHE A 102 4.19 7.76 -18.47
N ILE A 103 4.23 7.47 -19.74
CA ILE A 103 5.43 7.55 -20.59
C ILE A 103 5.11 8.29 -21.88
N CYS A 104 6.08 8.99 -22.45
CA CYS A 104 5.95 9.58 -23.78
C CYS A 104 6.99 9.02 -24.74
N ASP A 105 6.67 9.05 -26.02
CA ASP A 105 7.62 8.74 -27.07
C ASP A 105 8.68 9.88 -27.20
N PRO A 106 9.86 9.58 -27.79
CA PRO A 106 10.93 10.59 -27.94
C PRO A 106 10.51 11.83 -28.72
N GLU A 107 9.57 11.66 -29.66
CA GLU A 107 9.05 12.75 -30.49
C GLU A 107 7.91 13.52 -29.81
N ARG A 108 7.48 13.07 -28.62
CA ARG A 108 6.36 13.65 -27.86
C ARG A 108 5.07 13.75 -28.69
N THR A 109 4.81 12.73 -29.47
CA THR A 109 3.60 12.61 -30.30
C THR A 109 2.56 11.70 -29.70
N LEU A 110 3.01 10.72 -28.88
CA LEU A 110 2.20 9.73 -28.19
C LEU A 110 2.52 9.73 -26.69
N PHE A 111 1.48 9.63 -25.90
CA PHE A 111 1.55 9.53 -24.45
C PHE A 111 0.82 8.28 -24.03
N THR A 112 1.49 7.41 -23.29
CA THR A 112 0.93 6.12 -22.87
C THR A 112 0.84 6.07 -21.36
N CYS A 113 -0.33 5.72 -20.84
CA CYS A 113 -0.56 5.40 -19.45
C CYS A 113 -0.66 3.88 -19.31
N ILE A 114 0.19 3.31 -18.49
CA ILE A 114 0.16 1.90 -18.07
C ILE A 114 -0.43 1.89 -16.67
N MET A 115 -1.44 1.04 -16.44
CA MET A 115 -2.21 0.99 -15.20
C MET A 115 -2.25 -0.41 -14.63
N ARG A 116 -1.92 -0.53 -13.36
CA ARG A 116 -2.02 -1.78 -12.60
C ARG A 116 -3.07 -1.64 -11.50
N ASP A 117 -4.04 -2.54 -11.47
CA ASP A 117 -4.99 -2.62 -10.35
C ASP A 117 -4.29 -3.21 -9.11
N VAL A 118 -4.10 -2.35 -8.12
CA VAL A 118 -3.46 -2.70 -6.84
C VAL A 118 -4.45 -2.81 -5.68
N THR A 119 -5.76 -2.77 -5.96
CA THR A 119 -6.83 -2.78 -4.96
C THR A 119 -6.70 -3.93 -3.98
N LYS A 120 -6.57 -5.16 -4.49
CA LYS A 120 -6.43 -6.36 -3.65
C LYS A 120 -5.12 -6.34 -2.83
N ALA A 121 -4.03 -5.89 -3.44
CA ALA A 121 -2.73 -5.80 -2.77
C ALA A 121 -2.78 -4.78 -1.63
N ARG A 122 -3.39 -3.62 -1.86
CA ARG A 122 -3.58 -2.57 -0.85
C ARG A 122 -4.49 -3.02 0.29
N GLN A 123 -5.61 -3.67 -0.03
CA GLN A 123 -6.51 -4.24 0.99
C GLN A 123 -5.80 -5.27 1.88
N ARG A 124 -4.98 -6.14 1.29
CA ARG A 124 -4.16 -7.11 2.06
C ARG A 124 -3.16 -6.42 2.97
N ARG A 125 -2.43 -5.42 2.47
CA ARG A 125 -1.48 -4.63 3.28
C ARG A 125 -2.18 -3.94 4.44
N ASN A 126 -3.31 -3.28 4.19
CA ASN A 126 -4.09 -2.60 5.22
C ASN A 126 -4.62 -3.59 6.28
N LYS A 127 -5.07 -4.78 5.87
CA LYS A 127 -5.50 -5.81 6.81
C LYS A 127 -4.35 -6.28 7.70
N ILE A 128 -3.19 -6.57 7.12
CA ILE A 128 -1.99 -6.99 7.87
C ILE A 128 -1.56 -5.89 8.85
N GLN A 129 -1.56 -4.64 8.41
CA GLN A 129 -1.18 -3.50 9.26
C GLN A 129 -2.14 -3.32 10.43
N LYS A 130 -3.46 -3.40 10.20
CA LYS A 130 -4.46 -3.36 11.27
C LYS A 130 -4.28 -4.50 12.27
N THR A 131 -4.00 -5.71 11.80
CA THR A 131 -3.71 -6.86 12.67
C THR A 131 -2.46 -6.64 13.52
N LYS A 132 -1.40 -6.07 12.95
CA LYS A 132 -0.17 -5.75 13.69
C LYS A 132 -0.39 -4.70 14.77
N ILE A 133 -1.14 -3.64 14.47
CA ILE A 133 -1.49 -2.60 15.45
C ILE A 133 -2.30 -3.23 16.59
N HIS A 134 -3.35 -3.98 16.29
CA HIS A 134 -4.16 -4.63 17.31
C HIS A 134 -3.36 -5.62 18.17
N ALA A 135 -2.42 -6.35 17.60
CA ALA A 135 -1.53 -7.24 18.35
C ALA A 135 -0.57 -6.46 19.29
N ALA A 136 -0.09 -5.30 18.86
CA ALA A 136 0.73 -4.43 19.71
C ALA A 136 -0.09 -3.86 20.87
N ASP A 137 -1.29 -3.33 20.61
CA ASP A 137 -2.20 -2.82 21.63
C ASP A 137 -2.52 -3.88 22.69
N LEU A 138 -2.81 -5.11 22.24
CA LEU A 138 -3.07 -6.24 23.15
C LEU A 138 -1.84 -6.61 24.00
N ALA A 139 -0.65 -6.56 23.42
CA ALA A 139 0.58 -6.80 24.15
C ALA A 139 0.81 -5.75 25.24
N ASP A 140 0.57 -4.48 24.94
CA ASP A 140 0.69 -3.37 25.89
C ASP A 140 -0.32 -3.52 27.04
N ASP A 141 -1.56 -3.91 26.76
CA ASP A 141 -2.59 -4.20 27.78
C ASP A 141 -2.17 -5.34 28.71
N ILE A 142 -1.58 -6.41 28.16
CA ILE A 142 -1.08 -7.55 28.96
C ILE A 142 0.07 -7.10 29.88
N ILE A 143 1.02 -6.33 29.35
CA ILE A 143 2.16 -5.80 30.14
C ILE A 143 1.65 -4.90 31.25
N ALA A 144 0.73 -3.98 30.97
CA ALA A 144 0.16 -3.08 31.96
C ALA A 144 -0.56 -3.86 33.08
N ASN A 145 -1.32 -4.89 32.74
CA ASN A 145 -1.97 -5.75 33.71
C ASN A 145 -0.98 -6.55 34.57
N GLN A 146 0.07 -7.09 33.97
CA GLN A 146 1.13 -7.78 34.71
C GLN A 146 1.86 -6.86 35.68
N LEU A 147 2.19 -5.63 35.25
CA LEU A 147 2.82 -4.63 36.15
C LEU A 147 1.92 -4.27 37.32
N ARG A 148 0.62 -4.15 37.11
CA ARG A 148 -0.36 -3.92 38.17
C ARG A 148 -0.34 -5.05 39.22
N ILE A 149 -0.36 -6.29 38.76
CA ILE A 149 -0.31 -7.48 39.64
C ILE A 149 1.02 -7.50 40.43
N VAL A 150 2.14 -7.23 39.79
CA VAL A 150 3.45 -7.15 40.45
C VAL A 150 3.46 -6.07 41.54
N HIS A 151 2.86 -4.90 41.28
CA HIS A 151 2.75 -3.83 42.25
C HIS A 151 1.87 -4.22 43.45
N GLU A 152 0.76 -4.90 43.21
CA GLU A 152 -0.12 -5.41 44.27
C GLU A 152 0.62 -6.43 45.16
N ILE A 153 1.34 -7.37 44.57
CA ILE A 153 2.18 -8.35 45.32
C ILE A 153 3.25 -7.65 46.11
N ALA A 154 3.97 -6.69 45.53
CA ALA A 154 5.02 -5.94 46.21
C ALA A 154 4.47 -5.12 47.41
N SER A 155 3.28 -4.56 47.26
CA SER A 155 2.60 -3.85 48.34
C SER A 155 2.22 -4.78 49.49
N LEU A 156 1.64 -5.93 49.20
CA LEU A 156 1.31 -6.95 50.22
C LEU A 156 2.54 -7.48 50.94
N LEU A 157 3.65 -7.75 50.22
CA LEU A 157 4.90 -8.20 50.81
C LEU A 157 5.53 -7.11 51.67
N GLY A 158 5.42 -5.82 51.27
CA GLY A 158 5.86 -4.69 52.08
C GLY A 158 5.06 -4.52 53.37
N GLU A 159 3.76 -4.70 53.31
CA GLU A 159 2.87 -4.65 54.48
C GLU A 159 3.17 -5.78 55.46
N THR A 160 3.26 -7.02 55.00
CA THR A 160 3.58 -8.18 55.85
C THR A 160 4.98 -8.09 56.43
N ALA A 161 5.96 -7.54 55.71
CA ALA A 161 7.30 -7.30 56.26
C ALA A 161 7.31 -6.23 57.36
N ALA A 162 6.49 -5.19 57.22
CA ALA A 162 6.36 -4.15 58.25
C ALA A 162 5.67 -4.72 59.52
N GLU A 163 4.58 -5.50 59.37
CA GLU A 163 3.90 -6.16 60.48
C GLU A 163 4.83 -7.13 61.23
N THR A 164 5.59 -7.93 60.47
CA THR A 164 6.57 -8.83 61.06
C THR A 164 7.64 -8.08 61.83
N LYS A 165 8.11 -6.94 61.32
CA LYS A 165 9.12 -6.10 62.01
C LYS A 165 8.57 -5.54 63.33
N VAL A 166 7.31 -5.10 63.34
CA VAL A 166 6.66 -4.60 64.57
C VAL A 166 6.51 -5.76 65.57
N ALA A 167 6.00 -6.91 65.17
CA ALA A 167 5.85 -8.04 66.04
C ALA A 167 7.19 -8.52 66.67
N VAL A 168 8.27 -8.54 65.91
CA VAL A 168 9.61 -8.87 66.40
C VAL A 168 10.11 -7.77 67.35
N HIS A 169 9.79 -6.52 67.12
CA HIS A 169 10.16 -5.42 68.02
C HIS A 169 9.45 -5.56 69.38
N ASP A 170 8.11 -5.79 69.33
CA ASP A 170 7.29 -5.96 70.52
C ASP A 170 7.73 -7.18 71.35
N LEU A 171 8.06 -8.31 70.69
CA LEU A 171 8.61 -9.49 71.35
C LEU A 171 9.97 -9.19 72.02
N LYS A 172 10.85 -8.44 71.37
CA LYS A 172 12.13 -8.07 71.93
C LYS A 172 11.97 -7.15 73.13
N GLU A 173 11.03 -6.22 73.11
CA GLU A 173 10.73 -5.35 74.23
C GLU A 173 10.16 -6.13 75.43
N ALA A 174 9.26 -7.07 75.18
CA ALA A 174 8.73 -7.93 76.22
C ALA A 174 9.80 -8.80 76.90
N ILE A 175 10.77 -9.37 76.14
CA ILE A 175 11.87 -10.13 76.68
C ILE A 175 12.80 -9.27 77.52
N MET A 176 13.07 -8.01 77.14
CA MET A 176 13.93 -7.11 77.91
C MET A 176 13.30 -6.63 79.24
N LEU A 177 11.96 -6.55 79.27
CA LEU A 177 11.22 -6.22 80.50
C LEU A 177 11.20 -7.36 81.52
N ASP A 178 11.26 -8.65 81.06
CA ASP A 178 11.33 -9.82 81.94
C ASP A 178 12.72 -10.01 82.57
N GLU A 179 13.81 -9.54 81.93
CA GLU A 179 15.17 -9.60 82.46
C GLU A 179 15.46 -8.56 83.60
N ASP A 180 14.74 -7.43 83.57
CA ASP A 180 14.93 -6.38 84.63
C ASP A 180 14.07 -6.69 85.90
N GLY A 181 13.24 -7.73 85.89
CA GLY A 181 12.40 -8.09 87.06
C GLY A 181 12.94 -9.12 88.00
N ASP A 182 14.13 -9.74 87.78
CA ASP A 182 14.66 -10.89 88.58
C ASP A 182 15.87 -10.52 89.50
N ASP A 183 16.24 -9.23 89.57
CA ASP A 183 17.39 -8.80 90.36
C ASP A 183 17.05 -8.18 91.75
N ASP A 184 15.82 -8.28 92.24
CA ASP A 184 15.41 -7.79 93.54
C ASP A 184 14.74 -8.91 94.40
N ALA A 185 15.52 -9.94 94.80
CA ALA A 185 15.18 -10.89 95.83
C ALA A 185 16.36 -11.33 96.66
#